data_da2911e4f0e6fbcef39d83869b19a55d
#
_entry.id   da2911e4f0e6fbcef39d83869b19a55d
#
_cell.length_a   1.000
_cell.length_b   1.000
_cell.length_c   1.000
_cell.angle_alpha   90.00
_cell.angle_beta   90.00
_cell.angle_gamma   90.00
#
_symmetry.space_group_name_H-M   'P 1'
#
loop_
_entity.id
_entity.type
_entity.pdbx_description
1 polymer ?
#
loop_
_entity_poly.entity_id
_entity_poly.type
_entity_poly.pdbx_seq_one_letter_code
_entity_poly.pdbx_strand_id
1 'polypeptide(L)'
;MRIIHTSDWHLGQYFYGKSRAAEHQAFMAWLLEQIDLHQVDAVIVAGDIFDTGTPPSYARALYNQFIVQIQQTGCQLILLGGNHDSVSTLNESKNLLACLNTVVIPGALERVEEHVFTLNNRMGEVGAILCALPFLRPRDVVLSESGESSIDKQRKLGDAISELYQSCFEQAKLVNTRLATPVPIIATGHLTTVGASTSESVRDIYIGSLDAFNAALFPAADYIALGHIHRPQAVAKSAHIRYSGSPIALSFDELSSDNTPNKSVFLVEFSHAALSQVTPLLVPIFQPMQVLKGDLDSIEQQISAFALQADATTMTWLSIEVSQQDYLSDLQSRIADMTQGQAVEVLQLKRARSQRQQHIKQLDNETLSELSVDEVFARRLAQETFDSELQQAQLGRIKQRFSQVVAEVESERHTQETAASHVLQETMSHQVNTEVVTQSATDGEQS
;
A
#
# COMPACT_ATOMS: atom_id res chain seq x y z
N MET A 1 2.29 20.40 21.21
CA MET A 1 2.86 19.94 19.92
C MET A 1 1.73 19.58 18.97
N ARG A 2 1.86 19.93 17.69
CA ARG A 2 0.92 19.61 16.61
C ARG A 2 1.64 18.85 15.52
N ILE A 3 1.10 17.71 15.12
CA ILE A 3 1.64 16.95 14.00
C ILE A 3 0.58 16.71 12.93
N ILE A 4 0.98 16.61 11.68
CA ILE A 4 0.15 16.04 10.63
C ILE A 4 0.58 14.60 10.41
N HIS A 5 -0.39 13.68 10.48
CA HIS A 5 -0.24 12.27 10.09
C HIS A 5 -0.88 12.05 8.73
N THR A 6 -0.10 11.60 7.78
CA THR A 6 -0.48 11.20 6.41
C THR A 6 0.25 9.92 6.02
N SER A 7 -0.18 9.21 4.98
CA SER A 7 0.44 8.00 4.46
C SER A 7 0.00 7.75 3.02
N ASP A 8 0.54 6.72 2.39
CA ASP A 8 0.04 6.15 1.14
C ASP A 8 -0.12 7.20 0.02
N TRP A 9 0.94 7.98 -0.21
CA TRP A 9 0.96 9.03 -1.23
C TRP A 9 1.01 8.46 -2.64
N HIS A 10 1.67 7.30 -2.82
CA HIS A 10 1.83 6.61 -4.09
C HIS A 10 2.26 7.54 -5.24
N LEU A 11 3.26 8.38 -4.98
CA LEU A 11 3.81 9.27 -6.00
C LEU A 11 4.28 8.46 -7.20
N GLY A 12 3.80 8.81 -8.37
CA GLY A 12 4.11 8.06 -9.59
C GLY A 12 3.01 7.12 -10.05
N GLN A 13 1.92 6.98 -9.29
CA GLN A 13 0.80 6.12 -9.66
C GLN A 13 0.20 6.52 -11.02
N TYR A 14 -0.17 5.47 -11.78
CA TYR A 14 -1.00 5.57 -12.96
C TYR A 14 -2.38 4.97 -12.68
N PHE A 15 -3.41 5.77 -12.86
CA PHE A 15 -4.79 5.36 -12.65
C PHE A 15 -5.45 5.04 -13.99
N TYR A 16 -5.62 3.75 -14.33
CA TYR A 16 -6.09 3.30 -15.65
C TYR A 16 -5.32 3.96 -16.82
N GLY A 17 -4.00 4.05 -16.70
CA GLY A 17 -3.14 4.67 -17.71
C GLY A 17 -3.05 6.20 -17.64
N LYS A 18 -3.77 6.86 -16.73
CA LYS A 18 -3.69 8.31 -16.50
C LYS A 18 -2.66 8.64 -15.43
N SER A 19 -1.83 9.63 -15.71
CA SER A 19 -0.89 10.15 -14.72
C SER A 19 -1.62 10.93 -13.63
N ARG A 20 -1.22 10.73 -12.37
CA ARG A 20 -1.74 11.44 -11.19
C ARG A 20 -0.85 12.63 -10.78
N ALA A 21 0.12 13.01 -11.62
CA ALA A 21 1.11 14.04 -11.29
C ALA A 21 0.49 15.37 -10.85
N ALA A 22 -0.55 15.85 -11.57
CA ALA A 22 -1.22 17.11 -11.24
C ALA A 22 -1.94 17.05 -9.88
N GLU A 23 -2.59 15.91 -9.57
CA GLU A 23 -3.24 15.72 -8.28
C GLU A 23 -2.24 15.68 -7.11
N HIS A 24 -1.14 14.92 -7.28
CA HIS A 24 -0.07 14.89 -6.27
C HIS A 24 0.53 16.27 -6.04
N GLN A 25 0.75 17.06 -7.11
CA GLN A 25 1.24 18.43 -6.99
C GLN A 25 0.25 19.33 -6.25
N ALA A 26 -1.04 19.23 -6.57
CA ALA A 26 -2.10 20.01 -5.90
C ALA A 26 -2.24 19.59 -4.41
N PHE A 27 -2.17 18.30 -4.12
CA PHE A 27 -2.17 17.80 -2.74
C PHE A 27 -0.98 18.34 -1.93
N MET A 28 0.23 18.31 -2.48
CA MET A 28 1.42 18.81 -1.80
C MET A 28 1.34 20.31 -1.53
N ALA A 29 0.82 21.09 -2.49
CA ALA A 29 0.60 22.53 -2.30
C ALA A 29 -0.43 22.77 -1.19
N TRP A 30 -1.56 22.07 -1.20
CA TRP A 30 -2.57 22.14 -0.16
C TRP A 30 -2.02 21.71 1.21
N LEU A 31 -1.19 20.67 1.28
CA LEU A 31 -0.60 20.21 2.53
C LEU A 31 0.32 21.27 3.14
N LEU A 32 1.11 21.97 2.33
CA LEU A 32 1.95 23.10 2.78
C LEU A 32 1.10 24.24 3.35
N GLU A 33 -0.04 24.56 2.72
CA GLU A 33 -0.99 25.55 3.26
C GLU A 33 -1.55 25.12 4.64
N GLN A 34 -1.88 23.81 4.80
CA GLN A 34 -2.35 23.29 6.10
C GLN A 34 -1.26 23.34 7.17
N ILE A 35 0.00 23.06 6.81
CA ILE A 35 1.14 23.16 7.72
C ILE A 35 1.29 24.58 8.27
N ASP A 36 1.17 25.59 7.43
CA ASP A 36 1.27 26.98 7.83
C ASP A 36 0.02 27.45 8.58
N LEU A 37 -1.18 27.11 8.11
CA LEU A 37 -2.44 27.47 8.74
C LEU A 37 -2.53 26.97 10.18
N HIS A 38 -2.15 25.70 10.41
CA HIS A 38 -2.25 25.05 11.72
C HIS A 38 -0.97 25.15 12.54
N GLN A 39 0.07 25.82 12.05
CA GLN A 39 1.37 25.95 12.71
C GLN A 39 1.91 24.58 13.16
N VAL A 40 1.98 23.63 12.21
CA VAL A 40 2.35 22.24 12.43
C VAL A 40 3.85 22.15 12.76
N ASP A 41 4.20 21.41 13.82
CA ASP A 41 5.57 21.20 14.24
C ASP A 41 6.28 20.10 13.44
N ALA A 42 5.55 19.02 13.13
CA ALA A 42 6.10 17.89 12.36
C ALA A 42 5.04 17.24 11.45
N VAL A 43 5.48 16.71 10.31
CA VAL A 43 4.67 15.85 9.43
C VAL A 43 5.25 14.44 9.46
N ILE A 44 4.39 13.44 9.69
CA ILE A 44 4.72 12.01 9.64
C ILE A 44 4.04 11.41 8.40
N VAL A 45 4.83 10.88 7.48
CA VAL A 45 4.37 10.10 6.32
C VAL A 45 4.59 8.62 6.64
N ALA A 46 3.52 7.92 6.97
CA ALA A 46 3.57 6.56 7.50
C ALA A 46 3.63 5.48 6.39
N GLY A 47 4.55 5.62 5.44
CA GLY A 47 4.85 4.66 4.39
C GLY A 47 4.15 4.92 3.05
N ASP A 48 4.55 4.14 2.05
CA ASP A 48 4.11 4.19 0.66
C ASP A 48 4.16 5.59 0.04
N ILE A 49 5.38 6.16 0.10
CA ILE A 49 5.69 7.47 -0.49
C ILE A 49 5.59 7.38 -2.01
N PHE A 50 6.18 6.33 -2.59
CA PHE A 50 6.15 6.05 -4.03
C PHE A 50 5.26 4.84 -4.35
N ASP A 51 4.67 4.84 -5.54
CA ASP A 51 3.82 3.73 -6.02
C ASP A 51 4.64 2.47 -6.36
N THR A 52 5.90 2.63 -6.69
CA THR A 52 6.81 1.54 -7.05
C THR A 52 8.22 1.78 -6.55
N GLY A 53 9.00 0.71 -6.38
CA GLY A 53 10.40 0.78 -5.96
C GLY A 53 11.32 1.53 -6.93
N THR A 54 10.89 1.74 -8.18
CA THR A 54 11.57 2.54 -9.21
C THR A 54 10.67 3.68 -9.70
N PRO A 55 10.48 4.73 -8.90
CA PRO A 55 9.54 5.80 -9.22
C PRO A 55 9.99 6.59 -10.46
N PRO A 56 9.03 7.05 -11.30
CA PRO A 56 9.34 7.88 -12.46
C PRO A 56 9.96 9.21 -12.05
N SER A 57 10.68 9.84 -12.98
CA SER A 57 11.47 11.07 -12.71
C SER A 57 10.61 12.20 -12.14
N TYR A 58 9.38 12.37 -12.63
CA TYR A 58 8.49 13.43 -12.13
C TYR A 58 8.09 13.21 -10.67
N ALA A 59 7.87 11.96 -10.25
CA ALA A 59 7.52 11.64 -8.87
C ALA A 59 8.67 11.96 -7.92
N ARG A 60 9.92 11.63 -8.32
CA ARG A 60 11.11 12.02 -7.56
C ARG A 60 11.31 13.54 -7.53
N ALA A 61 11.00 14.22 -8.63
CA ALA A 61 11.05 15.68 -8.67
C ALA A 61 10.05 16.33 -7.70
N LEU A 62 8.78 15.85 -7.68
CA LEU A 62 7.76 16.31 -6.74
C LEU A 62 8.16 16.05 -5.28
N TYR A 63 8.65 14.86 -4.98
CA TYR A 63 9.17 14.49 -3.66
C TYR A 63 10.28 15.46 -3.19
N ASN A 64 11.31 15.68 -4.02
CA ASN A 64 12.40 16.58 -3.67
C ASN A 64 11.93 18.04 -3.53
N GLN A 65 11.04 18.49 -4.42
CA GLN A 65 10.48 19.85 -4.36
C GLN A 65 9.69 20.06 -3.06
N PHE A 66 8.85 19.10 -2.67
CA PHE A 66 8.09 19.16 -1.43
C PHE A 66 9.01 19.26 -0.20
N ILE A 67 10.08 18.46 -0.14
CA ILE A 67 11.06 18.51 0.96
C ILE A 67 11.72 19.88 1.07
N VAL A 68 12.09 20.50 -0.05
CA VAL A 68 12.66 21.84 -0.04
C VAL A 68 11.64 22.88 0.42
N GLN A 69 10.37 22.74 0.01
CA GLN A 69 9.33 23.69 0.38
C GLN A 69 8.91 23.57 1.86
N ILE A 70 8.75 22.35 2.39
CA ILE A 70 8.40 22.15 3.80
C ILE A 70 9.50 22.63 4.74
N GLN A 71 10.76 22.51 4.36
CA GLN A 71 11.89 23.03 5.14
C GLN A 71 11.75 24.55 5.41
N GLN A 72 11.19 25.30 4.47
CA GLN A 72 10.97 26.76 4.62
C GLN A 72 9.92 27.10 5.66
N THR A 73 9.01 26.18 5.98
CA THR A 73 7.98 26.37 7.02
C THR A 73 8.51 26.17 8.44
N GLY A 74 9.73 25.64 8.59
CA GLY A 74 10.30 25.24 9.89
C GLY A 74 9.70 23.94 10.46
N CYS A 75 8.79 23.30 9.73
CA CYS A 75 8.20 22.01 10.10
C CYS A 75 9.20 20.87 9.88
N GLN A 76 9.28 19.92 10.82
CA GLN A 76 10.09 18.72 10.67
C GLN A 76 9.34 17.70 9.79
N LEU A 77 10.05 17.01 8.88
CA LEU A 77 9.46 15.97 8.04
C LEU A 77 10.01 14.59 8.40
N ILE A 78 9.13 13.62 8.63
CA ILE A 78 9.46 12.24 8.90
C ILE A 78 8.87 11.36 7.80
N LEU A 79 9.73 10.65 7.08
CA LEU A 79 9.38 9.80 5.96
C LEU A 79 9.71 8.35 6.29
N LEU A 80 8.70 7.50 6.33
CA LEU A 80 8.83 6.07 6.59
C LEU A 80 8.66 5.27 5.30
N GLY A 81 9.43 4.21 5.12
CA GLY A 81 9.25 3.32 3.98
C GLY A 81 8.02 2.43 4.17
N GLY A 82 7.20 2.28 3.13
CA GLY A 82 6.12 1.33 3.02
C GLY A 82 6.51 0.07 2.25
N ASN A 83 5.52 -0.75 1.90
CA ASN A 83 5.77 -1.99 1.14
C ASN A 83 6.02 -1.74 -0.36
N HIS A 84 5.54 -0.62 -0.91
CA HIS A 84 5.82 -0.18 -2.28
C HIS A 84 7.19 0.48 -2.43
N ASP A 85 7.72 1.05 -1.34
CA ASP A 85 8.98 1.79 -1.37
C ASP A 85 10.21 0.88 -1.48
N SER A 86 11.20 1.32 -2.24
CA SER A 86 12.53 0.72 -2.25
C SER A 86 13.39 1.31 -1.15
N VAL A 87 13.92 0.48 -0.27
CA VAL A 87 14.88 0.89 0.76
C VAL A 87 16.09 1.61 0.14
N SER A 88 16.61 1.11 -0.99
CA SER A 88 17.75 1.73 -1.67
C SER A 88 17.40 3.11 -2.23
N THR A 89 16.23 3.26 -2.84
CA THR A 89 15.78 4.54 -3.40
C THR A 89 15.59 5.60 -2.31
N LEU A 90 14.98 5.26 -1.18
CA LEU A 90 14.81 6.18 -0.05
C LEU A 90 16.14 6.49 0.65
N ASN A 91 17.08 5.53 0.70
CA ASN A 91 18.41 5.75 1.28
C ASN A 91 19.31 6.64 0.42
N GLU A 92 19.09 6.73 -0.90
CA GLU A 92 19.95 7.45 -1.83
C GLU A 92 20.25 8.88 -1.38
N SER A 93 19.23 9.59 -0.88
CA SER A 93 19.33 10.99 -0.47
C SER A 93 19.26 11.19 1.06
N LYS A 94 19.19 10.15 1.87
CA LYS A 94 18.91 10.21 3.33
C LYS A 94 19.83 11.22 4.05
N ASN A 95 21.14 11.17 3.81
CA ASN A 95 22.10 12.06 4.47
C ASN A 95 21.95 13.52 4.04
N LEU A 96 21.62 13.77 2.78
CA LEU A 96 21.33 15.10 2.28
C LEU A 96 20.04 15.65 2.89
N LEU A 97 19.01 14.83 2.96
CA LEU A 97 17.70 15.20 3.52
C LEU A 97 17.75 15.51 5.02
N ALA A 98 18.67 14.87 5.75
CA ALA A 98 18.93 15.20 7.15
C ALA A 98 19.38 16.67 7.34
N CYS A 99 20.07 17.26 6.37
CA CYS A 99 20.43 18.69 6.37
C CYS A 99 19.22 19.61 6.13
N LEU A 100 18.11 19.05 5.66
CA LEU A 100 16.84 19.76 5.40
C LEU A 100 15.76 19.45 6.45
N ASN A 101 16.15 19.21 7.70
CA ASN A 101 15.24 18.88 8.81
C ASN A 101 14.28 17.71 8.48
N THR A 102 14.76 16.74 7.66
CA THR A 102 13.98 15.60 7.19
C THR A 102 14.64 14.30 7.64
N VAL A 103 13.87 13.46 8.33
CA VAL A 103 14.28 12.13 8.79
C VAL A 103 13.69 11.07 7.87
N VAL A 104 14.52 10.18 7.34
CA VAL A 104 14.09 9.08 6.47
C VAL A 104 14.42 7.75 7.12
N ILE A 105 13.41 6.91 7.34
CA ILE A 105 13.51 5.54 7.85
C ILE A 105 12.98 4.57 6.77
N PRO A 106 13.83 4.12 5.86
CA PRO A 106 13.36 3.41 4.65
C PRO A 106 12.98 1.93 4.90
N GLY A 107 13.44 1.34 6.00
CA GLY A 107 13.22 -0.05 6.40
C GLY A 107 13.63 -0.25 7.84
N ALA A 108 13.51 -1.48 8.35
CA ALA A 108 13.98 -1.83 9.69
C ALA A 108 15.47 -1.50 9.84
N LEU A 109 15.85 -0.96 10.99
CA LEU A 109 17.21 -0.62 11.36
C LEU A 109 17.76 -1.71 12.29
N GLU A 110 19.09 -1.85 12.35
CA GLU A 110 19.73 -2.92 13.12
C GLU A 110 19.55 -2.76 14.64
N ARG A 111 19.51 -1.51 15.11
CA ARG A 111 19.44 -1.20 16.53
C ARG A 111 18.14 -0.48 16.88
N VAL A 112 17.53 -0.89 17.97
CA VAL A 112 16.27 -0.34 18.49
C VAL A 112 16.36 1.18 18.73
N GLU A 113 17.52 1.64 19.24
CA GLU A 113 17.76 3.05 19.54
C GLU A 113 17.68 3.95 18.30
N GLU A 114 17.99 3.40 17.13
CA GLU A 114 17.95 4.15 15.86
C GLU A 114 16.53 4.41 15.36
N HIS A 115 15.56 3.65 15.89
CA HIS A 115 14.13 3.89 15.63
C HIS A 115 13.52 4.95 16.54
N VAL A 116 14.24 5.37 17.60
CA VAL A 116 13.70 6.26 18.63
C VAL A 116 14.42 7.60 18.62
N PHE A 117 13.69 8.68 18.35
CA PHE A 117 14.25 10.03 18.35
C PHE A 117 13.22 11.08 18.78
N THR A 118 13.71 12.26 19.14
CA THR A 118 12.87 13.38 19.59
C THR A 118 12.36 14.18 18.39
N LEU A 119 11.10 14.62 18.48
CA LEU A 119 10.52 15.62 17.61
C LEU A 119 10.52 16.97 18.35
N ASN A 120 10.98 18.00 17.65
CA ASN A 120 11.02 19.34 18.21
C ASN A 120 9.78 20.15 17.79
N ASN A 121 9.30 21.01 18.66
CA ASN A 121 8.32 22.01 18.30
C ASN A 121 9.00 23.16 17.52
N ARG A 122 8.21 24.12 17.00
CA ARG A 122 8.72 25.26 16.24
C ARG A 122 9.64 26.19 17.04
N MET A 123 9.67 26.07 18.37
CA MET A 123 10.58 26.81 19.25
C MET A 123 11.92 26.09 19.47
N GLY A 124 12.09 24.91 18.89
CA GLY A 124 13.27 24.07 19.04
C GLY A 124 13.31 23.24 20.33
N GLU A 125 12.20 23.18 21.08
CA GLU A 125 12.07 22.38 22.29
C GLU A 125 11.55 20.98 21.95
N VAL A 126 11.97 19.95 22.71
CA VAL A 126 11.45 18.60 22.55
C VAL A 126 9.95 18.58 22.86
N GLY A 127 9.13 18.26 21.85
CA GLY A 127 7.68 18.23 21.93
C GLY A 127 7.06 16.83 21.95
N ALA A 128 7.78 15.82 21.44
CA ALA A 128 7.37 14.41 21.47
C ALA A 128 8.58 13.48 21.28
N ILE A 129 8.39 12.20 21.58
CA ILE A 129 9.33 11.13 21.21
C ILE A 129 8.64 10.23 20.20
N LEU A 130 9.34 9.88 19.11
CA LEU A 130 8.83 9.05 18.04
C LEU A 130 9.53 7.69 18.03
N CYS A 131 8.76 6.61 18.08
CA CYS A 131 9.13 5.26 17.70
C CYS A 131 8.81 5.09 16.21
N ALA A 132 9.80 5.32 15.35
CA ALA A 132 9.64 5.37 13.90
C ALA A 132 9.81 3.97 13.28
N LEU A 133 8.73 3.21 13.23
CA LEU A 133 8.68 1.88 12.62
C LEU A 133 8.10 1.97 11.21
N PRO A 134 8.89 1.62 10.18
CA PRO A 134 8.44 1.54 8.78
C PRO A 134 7.73 0.21 8.52
N PHE A 135 7.47 -0.11 7.25
CA PHE A 135 7.10 -1.46 6.85
C PHE A 135 8.21 -2.47 7.21
N LEU A 136 7.83 -3.46 8.02
CA LEU A 136 8.73 -4.52 8.49
C LEU A 136 8.57 -5.75 7.59
N ARG A 137 9.58 -6.04 6.77
CA ARG A 137 9.58 -7.26 5.96
C ARG A 137 9.82 -8.48 6.85
N PRO A 138 9.19 -9.64 6.61
CA PRO A 138 9.41 -10.85 7.41
C PRO A 138 10.90 -11.17 7.65
N ARG A 139 11.72 -11.04 6.60
CA ARG A 139 13.18 -11.27 6.66
C ARG A 139 13.96 -10.30 7.55
N ASP A 140 13.37 -9.14 7.86
CA ASP A 140 14.02 -8.09 8.66
C ASP A 140 13.84 -8.37 10.17
N VAL A 141 12.84 -9.18 10.54
CA VAL A 141 12.45 -9.42 11.94
C VAL A 141 12.43 -10.89 12.35
N VAL A 142 12.38 -11.83 11.38
CA VAL A 142 12.33 -13.29 11.67
C VAL A 142 13.36 -14.03 10.84
N LEU A 143 14.13 -14.89 11.51
CA LEU A 143 14.96 -15.89 10.84
C LEU A 143 14.08 -17.10 10.50
N SER A 144 13.96 -17.42 9.19
CA SER A 144 13.18 -18.56 8.71
C SER A 144 13.93 -19.88 8.99
N GLU A 145 13.23 -20.85 9.57
CA GLU A 145 13.72 -22.21 9.76
C GLU A 145 13.04 -23.16 8.75
N SER A 146 13.80 -24.15 8.27
CA SER A 146 13.27 -25.15 7.32
C SER A 146 12.28 -26.08 8.02
N GLY A 147 11.10 -26.27 7.41
CA GLY A 147 10.08 -27.21 7.93
C GLY A 147 9.02 -26.60 8.85
N GLU A 148 9.00 -25.28 9.03
CA GLU A 148 7.96 -24.60 9.81
C GLU A 148 6.62 -24.56 9.08
N SER A 149 5.53 -24.78 9.83
CA SER A 149 4.18 -24.58 9.31
C SER A 149 3.86 -23.10 9.05
N SER A 150 2.89 -22.83 8.16
CA SER A 150 2.43 -21.45 7.89
C SER A 150 1.90 -20.76 9.16
N ILE A 151 1.20 -21.49 10.03
CA ILE A 151 0.67 -20.98 11.32
C ILE A 151 1.80 -20.59 12.27
N ASP A 152 2.87 -21.37 12.36
CA ASP A 152 4.01 -21.04 13.20
C ASP A 152 4.75 -19.81 12.68
N LYS A 153 4.89 -19.68 11.36
CA LYS A 153 5.47 -18.48 10.72
C LYS A 153 4.65 -17.23 11.00
N GLN A 154 3.32 -17.32 10.92
CA GLN A 154 2.40 -16.22 11.25
C GLN A 154 2.60 -15.76 12.69
N ARG A 155 2.57 -16.71 13.63
CA ARG A 155 2.76 -16.41 15.04
C ARG A 155 4.13 -15.77 15.31
N LYS A 156 5.21 -16.38 14.82
CA LYS A 156 6.58 -15.85 14.98
C LYS A 156 6.73 -14.44 14.44
N LEU A 157 6.14 -14.14 13.27
CA LEU A 157 6.18 -12.81 12.69
C LEU A 157 5.40 -11.79 13.55
N GLY A 158 4.20 -12.15 13.99
CA GLY A 158 3.39 -11.30 14.88
C GLY A 158 4.09 -11.01 16.22
N ASP A 159 4.68 -12.04 16.83
CA ASP A 159 5.44 -11.92 18.08
C ASP A 159 6.67 -11.02 17.88
N ALA A 160 7.45 -11.22 16.81
CA ALA A 160 8.64 -10.43 16.52
C ALA A 160 8.31 -8.94 16.25
N ILE A 161 7.23 -8.66 15.51
CA ILE A 161 6.74 -7.29 15.31
C ILE A 161 6.35 -6.67 16.66
N SER A 162 5.60 -7.40 17.49
CA SER A 162 5.18 -6.94 18.82
C SER A 162 6.39 -6.65 19.73
N GLU A 163 7.37 -7.55 19.74
CA GLU A 163 8.59 -7.39 20.54
C GLU A 163 9.38 -6.14 20.11
N LEU A 164 9.50 -5.89 18.81
CA LEU A 164 10.16 -4.68 18.29
C LEU A 164 9.42 -3.40 18.72
N TYR A 165 8.07 -3.39 18.62
CA TYR A 165 7.27 -2.26 19.12
C TYR A 165 7.47 -2.01 20.60
N GLN A 166 7.43 -3.06 21.43
CA GLN A 166 7.65 -2.94 22.89
C GLN A 166 9.07 -2.46 23.21
N SER A 167 10.08 -2.99 22.52
CA SER A 167 11.48 -2.58 22.70
C SER A 167 11.69 -1.10 22.35
N CYS A 168 11.14 -0.63 21.24
CA CYS A 168 11.18 0.80 20.87
C CYS A 168 10.44 1.67 21.90
N PHE A 169 9.29 1.22 22.41
CA PHE A 169 8.52 1.95 23.40
C PHE A 169 9.26 2.04 24.76
N GLU A 170 9.89 0.95 25.23
CA GLU A 170 10.72 0.99 26.44
C GLU A 170 11.92 1.93 26.26
N GLN A 171 12.57 1.89 25.09
CA GLN A 171 13.65 2.84 24.79
C GLN A 171 13.14 4.29 24.78
N ALA A 172 11.96 4.56 24.20
CA ALA A 172 11.36 5.89 24.23
C ALA A 172 11.05 6.37 25.66
N LYS A 173 10.59 5.47 26.54
CA LYS A 173 10.40 5.78 27.96
C LYS A 173 11.71 6.15 28.64
N LEU A 174 12.80 5.40 28.35
CA LEU A 174 14.14 5.73 28.88
C LEU A 174 14.61 7.12 28.41
N VAL A 175 14.38 7.48 27.15
CA VAL A 175 14.67 8.82 26.63
C VAL A 175 13.83 9.85 27.37
N ASN A 176 12.52 9.59 27.57
CA ASN A 176 11.58 10.50 28.24
C ASN A 176 11.98 10.80 29.69
N THR A 177 12.52 9.81 30.44
CA THR A 177 12.99 10.02 31.80
C THR A 177 14.18 10.98 31.93
N ARG A 178 14.90 11.24 30.83
CA ARG A 178 16.06 12.16 30.79
C ARG A 178 15.65 13.60 30.44
N LEU A 179 14.41 13.81 30.04
CA LEU A 179 13.88 15.14 29.72
C LEU A 179 13.44 15.86 31.01
N ALA A 180 13.60 17.17 31.02
CA ALA A 180 13.15 18.00 32.15
C ALA A 180 11.64 17.96 32.35
N THR A 181 10.90 17.80 31.28
CA THR A 181 9.44 17.67 31.27
C THR A 181 9.06 16.48 30.39
N PRO A 182 8.24 15.53 30.88
CA PRO A 182 7.76 14.44 30.08
C PRO A 182 6.98 14.94 28.84
N VAL A 183 7.15 14.22 27.72
CA VAL A 183 6.49 14.50 26.45
C VAL A 183 5.74 13.26 25.96
N PRO A 184 4.74 13.39 25.05
CA PRO A 184 4.03 12.24 24.51
C PRO A 184 4.96 11.33 23.71
N ILE A 185 4.65 10.02 23.71
CA ILE A 185 5.31 9.02 22.89
C ILE A 185 4.39 8.63 21.74
N ILE A 186 4.90 8.79 20.52
CA ILE A 186 4.20 8.46 19.27
C ILE A 186 4.86 7.22 18.68
N ALA A 187 4.08 6.27 18.16
CA ALA A 187 4.59 5.16 17.37
C ALA A 187 4.05 5.24 15.93
N THR A 188 4.77 4.62 15.00
CA THR A 188 4.32 4.50 13.61
C THR A 188 4.28 3.04 13.18
N GLY A 189 3.63 2.77 12.06
CA GLY A 189 3.65 1.46 11.41
C GLY A 189 3.06 1.50 10.01
N HIS A 190 3.45 0.51 9.22
CA HIS A 190 2.89 0.32 7.89
C HIS A 190 2.54 -1.16 7.73
N LEU A 191 1.31 -1.53 8.12
CA LEU A 191 0.85 -2.92 8.21
C LEU A 191 -0.68 -3.01 8.28
N THR A 192 -1.24 -4.19 7.98
CA THR A 192 -2.66 -4.46 8.15
C THR A 192 -2.97 -4.86 9.60
N THR A 193 -4.00 -4.25 10.21
CA THR A 193 -4.52 -4.67 11.52
C THR A 193 -5.82 -5.45 11.40
N VAL A 194 -6.09 -6.33 12.36
CA VAL A 194 -7.35 -7.10 12.42
C VAL A 194 -8.54 -6.14 12.45
N GLY A 195 -9.51 -6.39 11.56
CA GLY A 195 -10.75 -5.61 11.46
C GLY A 195 -10.61 -4.28 10.71
N ALA A 196 -9.47 -4.01 10.06
CA ALA A 196 -9.35 -2.88 9.15
C ALA A 196 -10.18 -3.10 7.87
N SER A 197 -10.81 -2.02 7.38
CA SER A 197 -11.53 -2.03 6.10
C SER A 197 -10.57 -1.67 4.97
N THR A 198 -10.34 -2.61 4.06
CA THR A 198 -9.45 -2.44 2.90
C THR A 198 -10.19 -1.90 1.68
N SER A 199 -9.47 -1.47 0.65
CA SER A 199 -9.96 -1.11 -0.68
C SER A 199 -9.32 -2.00 -1.76
N GLU A 200 -9.82 -1.94 -3.01
CA GLU A 200 -9.28 -2.72 -4.13
C GLU A 200 -7.82 -2.37 -4.47
N SER A 201 -7.34 -1.21 -4.06
CA SER A 201 -5.97 -0.74 -4.29
C SER A 201 -4.96 -1.22 -3.25
N VAL A 202 -5.42 -1.70 -2.07
CA VAL A 202 -4.53 -2.22 -1.01
C VAL A 202 -4.01 -3.60 -1.39
N ARG A 203 -2.69 -3.79 -1.34
CA ARG A 203 -2.04 -5.08 -1.62
C ARG A 203 -1.88 -5.91 -0.35
N ASP A 204 -2.01 -7.23 -0.47
CA ASP A 204 -1.63 -8.14 0.61
C ASP A 204 -0.11 -8.10 0.83
N ILE A 205 0.33 -7.76 2.05
CA ILE A 205 1.76 -7.55 2.35
C ILE A 205 2.46 -8.76 2.94
N TYR A 206 1.74 -9.61 3.64
CA TYR A 206 2.30 -10.78 4.32
C TYR A 206 1.72 -12.08 3.79
N ILE A 207 1.73 -12.27 2.47
CA ILE A 207 1.12 -13.43 1.80
C ILE A 207 1.60 -14.74 2.45
N GLY A 208 0.65 -15.47 3.05
CA GLY A 208 0.91 -16.76 3.69
C GLY A 208 1.69 -16.71 5.01
N SER A 209 1.96 -15.52 5.58
CA SER A 209 2.73 -15.40 6.83
C SER A 209 2.07 -14.59 7.94
N LEU A 210 1.27 -13.59 7.64
CA LEU A 210 0.48 -12.83 8.61
C LEU A 210 -0.63 -12.08 7.87
N ASP A 211 -1.89 -12.43 8.10
CA ASP A 211 -3.01 -11.75 7.42
C ASP A 211 -3.24 -10.36 8.01
N ALA A 212 -3.20 -10.24 9.35
CA ALA A 212 -3.36 -8.97 10.04
C ALA A 212 -2.75 -9.00 11.45
N PHE A 213 -2.17 -7.88 11.87
CA PHE A 213 -1.59 -7.67 13.20
C PHE A 213 -2.69 -7.38 14.24
N ASN A 214 -2.61 -7.99 15.40
CA ASN A 214 -3.57 -7.73 16.47
C ASN A 214 -3.26 -6.38 17.14
N ALA A 215 -4.21 -5.45 17.06
CA ALA A 215 -4.06 -4.10 17.63
C ALA A 215 -3.81 -4.08 19.15
N ALA A 216 -4.21 -5.12 19.89
CA ALA A 216 -3.93 -5.24 21.33
C ALA A 216 -2.45 -5.48 21.66
N LEU A 217 -1.63 -5.82 20.67
CA LEU A 217 -0.19 -6.03 20.82
C LEU A 217 0.63 -4.73 20.63
N PHE A 218 0.01 -3.63 20.22
CA PHE A 218 0.71 -2.35 20.20
C PHE A 218 1.05 -1.88 21.62
N PRO A 219 2.16 -1.12 21.78
CA PRO A 219 2.49 -0.51 23.05
C PRO A 219 1.50 0.56 23.45
N ALA A 220 1.50 0.96 24.72
CA ALA A 220 0.68 2.03 25.26
C ALA A 220 1.22 3.43 24.89
N ALA A 221 1.46 3.67 23.60
CA ALA A 221 1.85 4.95 23.06
C ALA A 221 0.66 5.93 23.07
N ASP A 222 0.94 7.24 23.19
CA ASP A 222 -0.11 8.26 23.19
C ASP A 222 -0.81 8.40 21.82
N TYR A 223 -0.11 8.09 20.74
CA TYR A 223 -0.66 8.03 19.39
C TYR A 223 0.09 7.01 18.52
N ILE A 224 -0.64 6.28 17.68
CA ILE A 224 -0.05 5.33 16.72
C ILE A 224 -0.52 5.71 15.32
N ALA A 225 0.44 6.17 14.51
CA ALA A 225 0.23 6.61 13.14
C ALA A 225 0.49 5.46 12.17
N LEU A 226 -0.57 4.92 11.56
CA LEU A 226 -0.52 3.78 10.66
C LEU A 226 -0.74 4.19 9.20
N GLY A 227 0.00 3.54 8.28
CA GLY A 227 -0.22 3.52 6.84
C GLY A 227 -0.56 2.13 6.31
N HIS A 228 -0.65 1.97 4.98
CA HIS A 228 -1.01 0.78 4.23
C HIS A 228 -2.50 0.68 3.88
N ILE A 229 -3.39 1.09 4.76
CA ILE A 229 -4.83 1.04 4.49
C ILE A 229 -5.29 2.40 3.98
N HIS A 230 -5.78 2.44 2.75
CA HIS A 230 -6.07 3.69 2.02
C HIS A 230 -7.34 4.41 2.48
N ARG A 231 -8.17 3.79 3.35
CA ARG A 231 -9.36 4.43 3.95
C ARG A 231 -9.04 4.99 5.33
N PRO A 232 -9.26 6.29 5.59
CA PRO A 232 -9.08 6.87 6.91
C PRO A 232 -9.97 6.16 7.93
N GLN A 233 -9.40 5.60 8.99
CA GLN A 233 -10.18 4.88 9.99
C GLN A 233 -9.45 4.75 11.33
N ALA A 234 -10.26 4.58 12.39
CA ALA A 234 -9.76 4.21 13.71
C ALA A 234 -9.66 2.68 13.83
N VAL A 235 -8.59 2.17 14.42
CA VAL A 235 -8.39 0.74 14.66
C VAL A 235 -9.05 0.35 15.99
N ALA A 236 -9.78 -0.76 16.00
CA ALA A 236 -10.45 -1.32 17.20
C ALA A 236 -11.25 -0.27 18.00
N LYS A 237 -11.85 0.71 17.34
CA LYS A 237 -12.56 1.86 17.94
C LYS A 237 -11.68 2.72 18.86
N SER A 238 -10.37 2.62 18.75
CA SER A 238 -9.42 3.41 19.54
C SER A 238 -9.31 4.84 18.99
N ALA A 239 -9.27 5.84 19.87
CA ALA A 239 -9.09 7.23 19.47
C ALA A 239 -7.66 7.52 19.00
N HIS A 240 -6.66 6.77 19.50
CA HIS A 240 -5.24 7.03 19.32
C HIS A 240 -4.53 6.12 18.33
N ILE A 241 -5.18 5.06 17.79
CA ILE A 241 -4.61 4.19 16.76
C ILE A 241 -5.38 4.43 15.46
N ARG A 242 -4.71 4.99 14.43
CA ARG A 242 -5.39 5.43 13.23
C ARG A 242 -4.61 5.16 11.96
N TYR A 243 -5.33 4.78 10.92
CA TYR A 243 -4.90 4.90 9.53
C TYR A 243 -5.31 6.27 9.00
N SER A 244 -4.36 7.04 8.48
CA SER A 244 -4.68 8.31 7.79
C SER A 244 -5.38 8.08 6.46
N GLY A 245 -5.09 6.96 5.83
CA GLY A 245 -5.48 6.66 4.47
C GLY A 245 -4.65 7.42 3.43
N SER A 246 -4.84 7.06 2.17
CA SER A 246 -4.26 7.81 1.05
C SER A 246 -4.92 9.19 0.91
N PRO A 247 -4.16 10.25 0.60
CA PRO A 247 -4.71 11.61 0.50
C PRO A 247 -5.58 11.82 -0.75
N ILE A 248 -5.40 10.99 -1.77
CA ILE A 248 -6.23 10.93 -2.97
C ILE A 248 -6.78 9.52 -3.17
N ALA A 249 -7.92 9.37 -3.85
CA ALA A 249 -8.48 8.05 -4.09
C ALA A 249 -7.60 7.25 -5.05
N LEU A 250 -7.15 6.07 -4.67
CA LEU A 250 -6.29 5.18 -5.45
C LEU A 250 -7.08 4.10 -6.21
N SER A 251 -8.37 3.96 -5.90
CA SER A 251 -9.32 3.09 -6.60
C SER A 251 -10.73 3.69 -6.57
N PHE A 252 -11.60 3.25 -7.49
CA PHE A 252 -12.98 3.76 -7.55
C PHE A 252 -13.83 3.35 -6.33
N ASP A 253 -13.50 2.27 -5.64
CA ASP A 253 -14.23 1.84 -4.43
C ASP A 253 -13.91 2.68 -3.19
N GLU A 254 -12.91 3.55 -3.27
CA GLU A 254 -12.55 4.50 -2.20
C GLU A 254 -13.39 5.79 -2.25
N LEU A 255 -14.14 6.01 -3.32
CA LEU A 255 -14.98 7.19 -3.46
C LEU A 255 -16.19 7.13 -2.53
N SER A 256 -16.66 8.29 -2.06
CA SER A 256 -17.94 8.40 -1.38
C SER A 256 -19.08 8.25 -2.37
N SER A 257 -20.23 7.71 -1.91
CA SER A 257 -21.40 7.51 -2.74
C SER A 257 -22.07 8.81 -3.22
N ASP A 258 -21.80 9.91 -2.54
CA ASP A 258 -22.38 11.24 -2.75
C ASP A 258 -21.38 12.28 -3.31
N ASN A 259 -20.22 11.83 -3.79
CA ASN A 259 -19.13 12.67 -4.29
C ASN A 259 -18.59 13.71 -3.32
N THR A 260 -18.81 13.56 -2.03
CA THR A 260 -18.19 14.43 -1.04
C THR A 260 -16.73 14.05 -0.80
N PRO A 261 -15.86 15.00 -0.43
CA PRO A 261 -14.50 14.69 -0.01
C PRO A 261 -14.51 13.74 1.19
N ASN A 262 -13.89 12.58 1.05
CA ASN A 262 -13.80 11.55 2.08
C ASN A 262 -12.35 11.15 2.40
N LYS A 263 -11.39 11.75 1.68
CA LYS A 263 -9.96 11.62 1.96
C LYS A 263 -9.52 12.69 2.93
N SER A 264 -8.62 12.33 3.84
CA SER A 264 -8.15 13.26 4.87
C SER A 264 -6.71 12.96 5.28
N VAL A 265 -6.06 13.95 5.87
CA VAL A 265 -4.91 13.78 6.74
C VAL A 265 -5.34 14.11 8.17
N PHE A 266 -4.62 13.65 9.18
CA PHE A 266 -4.99 13.96 10.57
C PHE A 266 -4.08 15.02 11.16
N LEU A 267 -4.68 16.11 11.68
CA LEU A 267 -4.03 17.01 12.61
C LEU A 267 -4.15 16.40 14.02
N VAL A 268 -3.02 16.06 14.61
CA VAL A 268 -2.93 15.44 15.94
C VAL A 268 -2.30 16.45 16.90
N GLU A 269 -3.01 16.76 17.96
CA GLU A 269 -2.60 17.76 18.94
C GLU A 269 -2.32 17.12 20.30
N PHE A 270 -1.20 17.50 20.90
CA PHE A 270 -0.78 17.03 22.22
C PHE A 270 -0.68 18.20 23.18
N SER A 271 -1.15 18.00 24.40
CA SER A 271 -1.02 18.92 25.52
C SER A 271 -0.73 18.15 26.81
N HIS A 272 0.11 18.72 27.68
CA HIS A 272 0.48 18.11 28.97
C HIS A 272 0.96 16.64 28.84
N ALA A 273 1.80 16.38 27.85
CA ALA A 273 2.34 15.06 27.53
C ALA A 273 1.31 13.98 27.18
N ALA A 274 0.13 14.35 26.71
CA ALA A 274 -0.92 13.41 26.31
C ALA A 274 -1.60 13.84 25.01
N LEU A 275 -2.23 12.90 24.32
CA LEU A 275 -3.08 13.16 23.16
C LEU A 275 -4.26 14.05 23.60
N SER A 276 -4.40 15.21 22.97
CA SER A 276 -5.49 16.15 23.23
C SER A 276 -6.62 16.02 22.22
N GLN A 277 -6.27 16.00 20.93
CA GLN A 277 -7.27 15.98 19.86
C GLN A 277 -6.70 15.34 18.60
N VAL A 278 -7.58 14.68 17.80
CA VAL A 278 -7.31 14.22 16.44
C VAL A 278 -8.38 14.77 15.52
N THR A 279 -8.01 15.68 14.64
CA THR A 279 -8.92 16.37 13.72
C THR A 279 -8.64 15.93 12.29
N PRO A 280 -9.62 15.37 11.57
CA PRO A 280 -9.46 15.09 10.14
C PRO A 280 -9.49 16.41 9.36
N LEU A 281 -8.44 16.68 8.59
CA LEU A 281 -8.40 17.75 7.60
C LEU A 281 -8.77 17.11 6.24
N LEU A 282 -9.93 17.48 5.72
CA LEU A 282 -10.43 16.94 4.47
C LEU A 282 -9.60 17.44 3.29
N VAL A 283 -9.08 16.50 2.50
CA VAL A 283 -8.34 16.80 1.26
C VAL A 283 -9.33 17.17 0.16
N PRO A 284 -9.15 18.30 -0.54
CA PRO A 284 -10.00 18.66 -1.67
C PRO A 284 -9.97 17.60 -2.79
N ILE A 285 -11.04 17.51 -3.55
CA ILE A 285 -11.08 16.67 -4.75
C ILE A 285 -10.38 17.43 -5.89
N PHE A 286 -9.16 17.04 -6.22
CA PHE A 286 -8.38 17.66 -7.29
C PHE A 286 -8.74 17.09 -8.67
N GLN A 287 -9.14 15.81 -8.74
CA GLN A 287 -9.62 15.13 -9.93
C GLN A 287 -11.01 14.56 -9.66
N PRO A 288 -12.07 15.07 -10.29
CA PRO A 288 -13.41 14.50 -10.16
C PRO A 288 -13.46 13.07 -10.68
N MET A 289 -14.02 12.16 -9.87
CA MET A 289 -14.21 10.75 -10.23
C MET A 289 -15.58 10.28 -9.76
N GLN A 290 -16.22 9.39 -10.51
CA GLN A 290 -17.55 8.87 -10.17
C GLN A 290 -17.74 7.41 -10.56
N VAL A 291 -18.56 6.69 -9.77
CA VAL A 291 -19.05 5.35 -10.09
C VAL A 291 -20.53 5.44 -10.45
N LEU A 292 -20.86 5.08 -11.69
CA LEU A 292 -22.25 4.99 -12.18
C LEU A 292 -22.67 3.52 -12.19
N LYS A 293 -23.86 3.22 -11.65
CA LYS A 293 -24.39 1.86 -11.59
C LYS A 293 -25.85 1.83 -12.05
N GLY A 294 -26.21 0.78 -12.78
CA GLY A 294 -27.59 0.57 -13.22
C GLY A 294 -27.70 -0.12 -14.57
N ASP A 295 -28.91 -0.08 -15.15
CA ASP A 295 -29.15 -0.36 -16.57
C ASP A 295 -28.71 0.81 -17.43
N LEU A 296 -28.72 0.64 -18.76
CA LEU A 296 -28.25 1.65 -19.68
C LEU A 296 -29.04 2.95 -19.61
N ASP A 297 -30.38 2.86 -19.45
CA ASP A 297 -31.24 4.03 -19.36
C ASP A 297 -30.96 4.86 -18.11
N SER A 298 -30.72 4.18 -16.97
CA SER A 298 -30.33 4.82 -15.72
C SER A 298 -28.93 5.46 -15.82
N ILE A 299 -27.98 4.80 -16.48
CA ILE A 299 -26.64 5.33 -16.70
C ILE A 299 -26.67 6.57 -17.57
N GLU A 300 -27.47 6.57 -18.66
CA GLU A 300 -27.65 7.73 -19.53
C GLU A 300 -28.22 8.94 -18.78
N GLN A 301 -29.23 8.70 -17.92
CA GLN A 301 -29.79 9.75 -17.06
C GLN A 301 -28.74 10.29 -16.06
N GLN A 302 -27.94 9.42 -15.45
CA GLN A 302 -26.89 9.82 -14.52
C GLN A 302 -25.81 10.65 -15.24
N ILE A 303 -25.36 10.25 -16.45
CA ILE A 303 -24.39 11.01 -17.25
C ILE A 303 -24.95 12.39 -17.58
N SER A 304 -26.21 12.45 -18.03
CA SER A 304 -26.88 13.72 -18.40
C SER A 304 -27.02 14.66 -17.20
N ALA A 305 -27.42 14.14 -16.03
CA ALA A 305 -27.57 14.92 -14.81
C ALA A 305 -26.20 15.46 -14.32
N PHE A 306 -25.16 14.67 -14.48
CA PHE A 306 -23.81 15.04 -14.08
C PHE A 306 -23.19 16.10 -14.99
N ALA A 307 -23.39 15.99 -16.29
CA ALA A 307 -22.91 16.94 -17.29
C ALA A 307 -23.46 18.38 -17.07
N LEU A 308 -24.64 18.50 -16.46
CA LEU A 308 -25.22 19.79 -16.09
C LEU A 308 -24.54 20.45 -14.88
N GLN A 309 -23.80 19.69 -14.07
CA GLN A 309 -23.16 20.17 -12.83
C GLN A 309 -21.65 20.30 -12.96
N ALA A 310 -21.04 19.66 -13.96
CA ALA A 310 -19.59 19.63 -14.14
C ALA A 310 -19.08 21.00 -14.59
N ASP A 311 -18.03 21.48 -13.91
CA ASP A 311 -17.23 22.59 -14.41
C ASP A 311 -16.52 22.12 -15.69
N ALA A 312 -16.79 22.81 -16.83
CA ALA A 312 -16.34 22.41 -18.16
C ALA A 312 -14.80 22.37 -18.34
N THR A 313 -14.05 22.72 -17.29
CA THR A 313 -12.58 22.82 -17.34
C THR A 313 -11.86 21.51 -17.00
N THR A 314 -12.50 20.60 -16.26
CA THR A 314 -11.87 19.35 -15.80
C THR A 314 -12.71 18.13 -16.17
N MET A 315 -12.11 17.18 -16.92
CA MET A 315 -12.77 15.91 -17.28
C MET A 315 -13.01 15.06 -16.05
N THR A 316 -14.23 14.57 -15.85
CA THR A 316 -14.54 13.63 -14.77
C THR A 316 -14.24 12.19 -15.21
N TRP A 317 -13.51 11.45 -14.39
CA TRP A 317 -13.23 10.03 -14.67
C TRP A 317 -14.35 9.14 -14.15
N LEU A 318 -14.85 8.26 -15.03
CA LEU A 318 -15.99 7.40 -14.75
C LEU A 318 -15.59 5.92 -14.65
N SER A 319 -16.15 5.25 -13.63
CA SER A 319 -16.31 3.80 -13.61
C SER A 319 -17.80 3.49 -13.82
N ILE A 320 -18.13 2.71 -14.84
CA ILE A 320 -19.51 2.35 -15.17
C ILE A 320 -19.71 0.86 -14.89
N GLU A 321 -20.70 0.52 -14.04
CA GLU A 321 -21.10 -0.83 -13.72
C GLU A 321 -22.52 -1.10 -14.24
N VAL A 322 -22.59 -1.82 -15.37
CA VAL A 322 -23.87 -2.12 -16.06
C VAL A 322 -24.49 -3.37 -15.46
N SER A 323 -25.82 -3.31 -15.18
CA SER A 323 -26.57 -4.45 -14.67
C SER A 323 -26.63 -5.60 -15.67
N GLN A 324 -26.73 -6.84 -15.18
CA GLN A 324 -26.51 -8.09 -15.92
C GLN A 324 -27.57 -8.39 -17.01
N GLN A 325 -28.67 -7.61 -17.08
CA GLN A 325 -29.75 -7.87 -18.04
C GLN A 325 -29.43 -7.47 -19.47
N ASP A 326 -28.38 -6.66 -19.67
CA ASP A 326 -28.00 -6.14 -20.98
C ASP A 326 -26.90 -7.00 -21.63
N TYR A 327 -27.28 -8.07 -22.31
CA TYR A 327 -26.42 -8.84 -23.22
C TYR A 327 -26.20 -8.07 -24.52
N LEU A 328 -25.40 -7.01 -24.45
CA LEU A 328 -25.14 -6.19 -25.63
C LEU A 328 -23.72 -6.41 -26.12
N SER A 329 -23.57 -6.87 -27.35
CA SER A 329 -22.28 -6.98 -28.04
C SER A 329 -21.68 -5.58 -28.35
N ASP A 330 -22.50 -4.52 -28.26
CA ASP A 330 -22.20 -3.13 -28.61
C ASP A 330 -22.12 -2.19 -27.37
N LEU A 331 -21.99 -2.76 -26.16
CA LEU A 331 -21.99 -1.99 -24.91
C LEU A 331 -20.99 -0.83 -24.91
N GLN A 332 -19.76 -1.07 -25.40
CA GLN A 332 -18.74 -0.02 -25.47
C GLN A 332 -19.15 1.12 -26.41
N SER A 333 -19.73 0.79 -27.57
CA SER A 333 -20.20 1.81 -28.53
C SER A 333 -21.32 2.66 -27.94
N ARG A 334 -22.30 2.05 -27.27
CA ARG A 334 -23.40 2.77 -26.62
C ARG A 334 -22.91 3.71 -25.52
N ILE A 335 -22.01 3.25 -24.66
CA ILE A 335 -21.42 4.10 -23.63
C ILE A 335 -20.62 5.25 -24.26
N ALA A 336 -19.88 4.99 -25.35
CA ALA A 336 -19.15 6.03 -26.06
C ALA A 336 -20.10 7.08 -26.66
N ASP A 337 -21.25 6.65 -27.25
CA ASP A 337 -22.28 7.54 -27.79
C ASP A 337 -22.91 8.41 -26.67
N MET A 338 -23.21 7.81 -25.49
CA MET A 338 -23.79 8.53 -24.35
C MET A 338 -22.83 9.58 -23.76
N THR A 339 -21.53 9.35 -23.86
CA THR A 339 -20.48 10.24 -23.28
C THR A 339 -19.96 11.25 -24.31
N GLN A 340 -20.33 11.12 -25.57
CA GLN A 340 -19.87 12.00 -26.65
C GLN A 340 -20.25 13.47 -26.39
N GLY A 341 -19.25 14.34 -26.40
CA GLY A 341 -19.46 15.78 -26.17
C GLY A 341 -19.67 16.19 -24.70
N GLN A 342 -19.58 15.24 -23.77
CA GLN A 342 -19.65 15.50 -22.34
C GLN A 342 -18.22 15.66 -21.75
N ALA A 343 -18.07 16.42 -20.64
CA ALA A 343 -16.80 16.58 -19.94
C ALA A 343 -16.49 15.36 -19.04
N VAL A 344 -16.59 14.16 -19.59
CA VAL A 344 -16.37 12.89 -18.88
C VAL A 344 -15.48 11.95 -19.68
N GLU A 345 -14.75 11.08 -18.98
CA GLU A 345 -13.94 10.04 -19.59
C GLU A 345 -14.17 8.72 -18.87
N VAL A 346 -14.56 7.68 -19.61
CA VAL A 346 -14.81 6.34 -19.05
C VAL A 346 -13.48 5.59 -18.94
N LEU A 347 -13.00 5.40 -17.74
CA LEU A 347 -11.77 4.65 -17.46
C LEU A 347 -12.04 3.17 -17.18
N GLN A 348 -13.23 2.85 -16.68
CA GLN A 348 -13.57 1.48 -16.33
C GLN A 348 -15.02 1.18 -16.74
N LEU A 349 -15.22 0.05 -17.44
CA LEU A 349 -16.53 -0.48 -17.76
C LEU A 349 -16.62 -1.92 -17.23
N LYS A 350 -17.48 -2.11 -16.24
CA LYS A 350 -17.71 -3.42 -15.59
C LYS A 350 -19.15 -3.88 -15.86
N ARG A 351 -19.36 -5.22 -15.85
CA ARG A 351 -20.70 -5.81 -15.73
C ARG A 351 -20.93 -6.21 -14.28
N ALA A 352 -22.10 -5.90 -13.73
CA ALA A 352 -22.47 -6.31 -12.39
C ALA A 352 -22.43 -7.84 -12.28
N ARG A 353 -21.72 -8.36 -11.26
CA ARG A 353 -21.72 -9.80 -10.97
C ARG A 353 -23.08 -10.21 -10.41
N SER A 354 -23.64 -11.33 -10.89
CA SER A 354 -24.88 -11.85 -10.33
C SER A 354 -24.71 -12.17 -8.84
N GLN A 355 -25.75 -11.93 -8.04
CA GLN A 355 -25.78 -12.27 -6.61
C GLN A 355 -25.41 -13.73 -6.30
N ARG A 356 -25.60 -14.63 -7.29
CA ARG A 356 -25.25 -16.05 -7.19
C ARG A 356 -23.73 -16.28 -7.05
N GLN A 357 -22.88 -15.37 -7.56
CA GLN A 357 -21.42 -15.45 -7.41
C GLN A 357 -20.91 -14.84 -6.10
N GLN A 358 -21.67 -13.96 -5.46
CA GLN A 358 -21.29 -13.38 -4.17
C GLN A 358 -21.48 -14.39 -3.00
N HIS A 359 -22.47 -15.29 -3.11
CA HIS A 359 -22.72 -16.31 -2.08
C HIS A 359 -21.64 -17.41 -2.01
N ILE A 360 -20.90 -17.63 -3.09
CA ILE A 360 -19.87 -18.69 -3.17
C ILE A 360 -18.58 -18.26 -2.46
N LYS A 361 -18.27 -16.96 -2.38
CA LYS A 361 -17.09 -16.45 -1.64
C LYS A 361 -17.23 -16.53 -0.11
N GLN A 362 -18.42 -16.77 0.42
CA GLN A 362 -18.66 -16.83 1.88
C GLN A 362 -18.60 -18.25 2.48
N LEU A 363 -18.47 -19.28 1.67
CA LEU A 363 -18.60 -20.67 2.15
C LEU A 363 -17.28 -21.45 2.30
N ASP A 364 -16.16 -20.97 1.74
CA ASP A 364 -14.89 -21.69 1.82
C ASP A 364 -13.78 -20.81 2.41
N ASN A 365 -13.41 -21.11 3.65
CA ASN A 365 -12.20 -20.63 4.32
C ASN A 365 -10.91 -21.35 3.83
N GLU A 366 -10.95 -21.99 2.66
CA GLU A 366 -9.81 -22.65 2.06
C GLU A 366 -9.06 -21.67 1.15
N THR A 367 -7.79 -21.46 1.41
CA THR A 367 -6.92 -20.59 0.59
C THR A 367 -6.60 -21.28 -0.75
N LEU A 368 -6.58 -20.47 -1.83
CA LEU A 368 -6.21 -20.95 -3.20
C LEU A 368 -4.85 -21.67 -3.26
N SER A 369 -3.99 -21.49 -2.25
CA SER A 369 -2.68 -22.17 -2.14
C SER A 369 -2.77 -23.65 -1.73
N GLU A 370 -3.93 -24.11 -1.25
CA GLU A 370 -4.16 -25.51 -0.85
C GLU A 370 -4.80 -26.35 -1.95
N LEU A 371 -5.23 -25.72 -3.04
CA LEU A 371 -5.88 -26.38 -4.17
C LEU A 371 -4.90 -26.59 -5.32
N SER A 372 -4.92 -27.77 -5.90
CA SER A 372 -4.23 -28.02 -7.18
C SER A 372 -4.91 -27.24 -8.31
N VAL A 373 -4.16 -26.98 -9.39
CA VAL A 373 -4.66 -26.28 -10.59
C VAL A 373 -5.89 -27.00 -11.17
N ASP A 374 -5.89 -28.34 -11.12
CA ASP A 374 -7.01 -29.18 -11.57
C ASP A 374 -8.25 -29.04 -10.67
N GLU A 375 -8.08 -28.95 -9.35
CA GLU A 375 -9.19 -28.73 -8.40
C GLU A 375 -9.84 -27.38 -8.57
N VAL A 376 -9.04 -26.31 -8.74
CA VAL A 376 -9.54 -24.96 -9.05
C VAL A 376 -10.35 -24.97 -10.34
N PHE A 377 -9.84 -25.62 -11.38
CA PHE A 377 -10.51 -25.74 -12.66
C PHE A 377 -11.81 -26.57 -12.57
N ALA A 378 -11.77 -27.72 -11.86
CA ALA A 378 -12.95 -28.54 -11.63
C ALA A 378 -14.04 -27.80 -10.85
N ARG A 379 -13.68 -27.08 -9.79
CA ARG A 379 -14.61 -26.24 -9.01
C ARG A 379 -15.21 -25.13 -9.87
N ARG A 380 -14.40 -24.51 -10.75
CA ARG A 380 -14.89 -23.46 -11.66
C ARG A 380 -15.88 -24.04 -12.68
N LEU A 381 -15.62 -25.21 -13.22
CA LEU A 381 -16.53 -25.90 -14.15
C LEU A 381 -17.82 -26.36 -13.50
N ALA A 382 -17.79 -26.79 -12.23
CA ALA A 382 -18.98 -27.20 -11.49
C ALA A 382 -19.99 -26.04 -11.26
N GLN A 383 -19.56 -24.78 -11.44
CA GLN A 383 -20.41 -23.61 -11.33
C GLN A 383 -21.18 -23.29 -12.62
N GLU A 384 -20.83 -23.93 -13.73
CA GLU A 384 -21.47 -23.74 -15.04
C GLU A 384 -22.46 -24.90 -15.31
N THR A 385 -23.59 -24.60 -15.89
CA THR A 385 -24.59 -25.59 -16.31
C THR A 385 -24.43 -25.89 -17.79
N PHE A 386 -24.30 -27.17 -18.14
CA PHE A 386 -24.15 -27.66 -19.52
C PHE A 386 -25.33 -28.60 -19.85
N ASP A 387 -26.50 -28.02 -20.15
CA ASP A 387 -27.77 -28.75 -20.22
C ASP A 387 -28.08 -29.30 -21.64
N SER A 388 -27.33 -28.92 -22.67
CA SER A 388 -27.52 -29.40 -24.04
C SER A 388 -26.35 -30.27 -24.54
N GLU A 389 -26.61 -31.19 -25.49
CA GLU A 389 -25.56 -32.00 -26.10
C GLU A 389 -24.42 -31.17 -26.72
N LEU A 390 -24.77 -30.00 -27.28
CA LEU A 390 -23.77 -29.11 -27.86
C LEU A 390 -22.87 -28.50 -26.76
N GLN A 391 -23.43 -28.15 -25.61
CA GLN A 391 -22.69 -27.62 -24.43
C GLN A 391 -21.84 -28.73 -23.78
N GLN A 392 -22.30 -29.96 -23.72
CA GLN A 392 -21.49 -31.10 -23.24
C GLN A 392 -20.29 -31.39 -24.15
N ALA A 393 -20.47 -31.31 -25.48
CA ALA A 393 -19.36 -31.42 -26.43
C ALA A 393 -18.36 -30.23 -26.27
N GLN A 394 -18.85 -29.05 -25.92
CA GLN A 394 -18.03 -27.88 -25.62
C GLN A 394 -17.24 -28.07 -24.31
N LEU A 395 -17.87 -28.62 -23.28
CA LEU A 395 -17.22 -28.96 -21.99
C LEU A 395 -16.05 -29.95 -22.22
N GLY A 396 -16.23 -30.98 -23.07
CA GLY A 396 -15.16 -31.92 -23.43
C GLY A 396 -13.95 -31.19 -24.03
N ARG A 397 -14.18 -30.25 -24.95
CA ARG A 397 -13.12 -29.46 -25.59
C ARG A 397 -12.41 -28.54 -24.60
N ILE A 398 -13.16 -27.91 -23.68
CA ILE A 398 -12.60 -27.04 -22.64
C ILE A 398 -11.68 -27.85 -21.72
N LYS A 399 -12.10 -29.02 -21.25
CA LYS A 399 -11.28 -29.92 -20.41
C LYS A 399 -10.00 -30.35 -21.12
N GLN A 400 -10.10 -30.77 -22.39
CA GLN A 400 -8.96 -31.19 -23.18
C GLN A 400 -7.95 -30.04 -23.37
N ARG A 401 -8.44 -28.85 -23.68
CA ARG A 401 -7.59 -27.66 -23.87
C ARG A 401 -6.91 -27.23 -22.58
N PHE A 402 -7.60 -27.29 -21.46
CA PHE A 402 -7.04 -27.01 -20.15
C PHE A 402 -5.88 -27.98 -19.84
N SER A 403 -6.08 -29.29 -19.97
CA SER A 403 -5.02 -30.27 -19.72
C SER A 403 -3.81 -30.09 -20.64
N GLN A 404 -4.00 -29.66 -21.90
CA GLN A 404 -2.89 -29.33 -22.79
C GLN A 404 -2.09 -28.11 -22.28
N VAL A 405 -2.77 -27.04 -21.87
CA VAL A 405 -2.11 -25.80 -21.36
C VAL A 405 -1.36 -26.10 -20.07
N VAL A 406 -1.94 -26.86 -19.14
CA VAL A 406 -1.26 -27.27 -17.90
C VAL A 406 0.03 -28.05 -18.21
N ALA A 407 -0.05 -29.05 -19.12
CA ALA A 407 1.11 -29.83 -19.51
C ALA A 407 2.20 -28.99 -20.22
N GLU A 408 1.82 -28.03 -21.05
CA GLU A 408 2.75 -27.08 -21.69
C GLU A 408 3.47 -26.22 -20.63
N VAL A 409 2.74 -25.60 -19.68
CA VAL A 409 3.31 -24.78 -18.61
C VAL A 409 4.22 -25.57 -17.67
N GLU A 410 3.84 -26.79 -17.29
CA GLU A 410 4.67 -27.67 -16.47
C GLU A 410 5.97 -28.08 -17.18
N SER A 411 5.90 -28.39 -18.51
CA SER A 411 7.06 -28.67 -19.33
C SER A 411 8.02 -27.50 -19.45
N GLU A 412 7.50 -26.29 -19.68
CA GLU A 412 8.30 -25.05 -19.71
C GLU A 412 8.98 -24.77 -18.38
N ARG A 413 8.25 -24.95 -17.26
CA ARG A 413 8.79 -24.76 -15.91
C ARG A 413 9.92 -25.76 -15.63
N HIS A 414 9.73 -27.04 -15.95
CA HIS A 414 10.76 -28.07 -15.77
C HIS A 414 12.02 -27.77 -16.62
N THR A 415 11.84 -27.26 -17.83
CA THR A 415 12.94 -26.86 -18.73
C THR A 415 13.72 -25.68 -18.15
N GLN A 416 13.02 -24.67 -17.56
CA GLN A 416 13.65 -23.53 -16.90
C GLN A 416 14.39 -23.92 -15.62
N GLU A 417 13.82 -24.80 -14.80
CA GLU A 417 14.46 -25.32 -13.58
C GLU A 417 15.71 -26.13 -13.90
N THR A 418 15.69 -26.91 -14.98
CA THR A 418 16.85 -27.72 -15.46
C THR A 418 17.95 -26.80 -15.99
N ALA A 419 17.60 -25.77 -16.76
CA ALA A 419 18.55 -24.77 -17.27
C ALA A 419 19.21 -23.97 -16.14
N ALA A 420 18.42 -23.54 -15.13
CA ALA A 420 18.93 -22.84 -13.96
C ALA A 420 19.88 -23.71 -13.12
N SER A 421 19.58 -25.01 -12.97
CA SER A 421 20.44 -25.97 -12.28
C SER A 421 21.77 -26.21 -13.02
N HIS A 422 21.75 -26.24 -14.36
CA HIS A 422 22.97 -26.38 -15.19
C HIS A 422 23.88 -25.14 -15.05
N VAL A 423 23.31 -23.92 -15.08
CA VAL A 423 24.06 -22.66 -14.90
C VAL A 423 24.70 -22.60 -13.52
N LEU A 424 24.00 -23.05 -12.47
CA LEU A 424 24.54 -23.12 -11.11
C LEU A 424 25.70 -24.13 -10.99
N GLN A 425 25.60 -25.30 -11.65
CA GLN A 425 26.68 -26.29 -11.66
C GLN A 425 27.92 -25.80 -12.43
N GLU A 426 27.74 -25.11 -13.56
CA GLU A 426 28.86 -24.50 -14.30
C GLU A 426 29.55 -23.39 -13.52
N THR A 427 28.78 -22.57 -12.80
CA THR A 427 29.33 -21.49 -11.97
C THR A 427 30.13 -22.03 -10.79
N MET A 428 29.63 -23.07 -10.13
CA MET A 428 30.35 -23.73 -9.03
C MET A 428 31.62 -24.46 -9.49
N SER A 429 31.61 -25.10 -10.67
CA SER A 429 32.80 -25.75 -11.24
C SER A 429 33.87 -24.75 -11.67
N HIS A 430 33.49 -23.54 -12.12
CA HIS A 430 34.44 -22.47 -12.41
C HIS A 430 35.07 -21.85 -11.15
N GLN A 431 34.33 -21.72 -10.06
CA GLN A 431 34.87 -21.26 -8.78
C GLN A 431 35.86 -22.25 -8.18
N VAL A 432 35.57 -23.54 -8.22
CA VAL A 432 36.50 -24.58 -7.70
C VAL A 432 37.80 -24.62 -8.51
N ASN A 433 37.73 -24.45 -9.85
CA ASN A 433 38.95 -24.44 -10.69
C ASN A 433 39.78 -23.16 -10.49
N THR A 434 39.18 -22.04 -10.09
CA THR A 434 39.91 -20.78 -9.83
C THR A 434 40.64 -20.84 -8.48
N GLU A 435 40.05 -21.50 -7.46
CA GLU A 435 40.72 -21.70 -6.15
C GLU A 435 41.88 -22.69 -6.22
N VAL A 436 41.79 -23.74 -7.04
CA VAL A 436 42.87 -24.72 -7.23
C VAL A 436 44.07 -24.09 -7.98
N VAL A 437 43.85 -23.19 -8.93
CA VAL A 437 44.93 -22.48 -9.65
C VAL A 437 45.62 -21.44 -8.78
N THR A 438 44.91 -20.80 -7.83
CA THR A 438 45.52 -19.84 -6.90
C THR A 438 46.32 -20.51 -5.79
N GLN A 439 45.96 -21.73 -5.35
CA GLN A 439 46.76 -22.49 -4.36
C GLN A 439 48.05 -23.08 -4.95
N SER A 440 48.08 -23.45 -6.24
CA SER A 440 49.28 -23.97 -6.90
C SER A 440 50.29 -22.88 -7.27
N ALA A 441 49.91 -21.58 -7.26
CA ALA A 441 50.84 -20.47 -7.51
C ALA A 441 51.57 -19.96 -6.27
N THR A 442 51.07 -20.29 -5.07
CA THR A 442 51.68 -19.89 -3.77
C THR A 442 52.73 -20.87 -3.23
N ASP A 443 52.74 -22.15 -3.70
CA ASP A 443 53.71 -23.15 -3.27
C ASP A 443 54.97 -23.22 -4.14
N GLY A 444 55.08 -22.35 -5.17
CA GLY A 444 56.24 -22.30 -6.12
C GLY A 444 57.34 -21.27 -5.80
N GLU A 445 57.17 -20.43 -4.76
CA GLU A 445 58.18 -19.36 -4.43
C GLU A 445 58.91 -19.58 -3.11
N GLN A 446 58.98 -20.80 -2.58
CA GLN A 446 59.89 -21.14 -1.47
C GLN A 446 60.65 -22.42 -1.82
N SER A 447 61.62 -22.34 -2.71
CA SER A 447 62.74 -23.27 -2.81
C SER A 447 63.95 -22.60 -3.40
#